data_729b763ad3a2249d99729fb2b5e60832
#
_entry.id   729b763ad3a2249d99729fb2b5e60832
#
_cell.length_a   1.000
_cell.length_b   1.000
_cell.length_c   1.000
_cell.angle_alpha   90.00
_cell.angle_beta   90.00
_cell.angle_gamma   90.00
#
_symmetry.space_group_name_H-M   'P 1'
#
loop_
_entity.id
_entity.type
_entity.pdbx_description
1 polymer ?
#
loop_
_entity_poly.entity_id
_entity_poly.type
_entity_poly.pdbx_seq_one_letter_code
_entity_poly.pdbx_strand_id
1 'polypeptide(L)'
;MAPHIVETGEFAGWRIWPDDPFEQTAGPFYMRDGAEGPEMAFRLERKHLNGMGSVHGGCLMSFADFALFGIAHEALKPSGYGITVAFTSEFLAGAKEGALMEARGETLRAGGSLIFVRGVITADGVPCLNFSGTLKRLRERAGS
;
A
#
# COMPACT_ATOMS: atom_id res chain seq x y z
N MET A 1 12.45 6.73 8.72
CA MET A 1 11.43 7.51 7.99
C MET A 1 10.16 7.56 8.83
N ALA A 2 9.75 8.74 9.26
CA ALA A 2 8.60 8.90 10.14
C ALA A 2 7.35 9.26 9.35
N PRO A 3 6.19 8.70 9.72
CA PRO A 3 4.94 9.11 9.09
C PRO A 3 4.53 10.50 9.57
N HIS A 4 3.75 11.17 8.73
CA HIS A 4 3.08 12.42 9.05
C HIS A 4 1.57 12.19 9.11
N ILE A 5 0.93 12.75 10.12
CA ILE A 5 -0.54 12.68 10.25
C ILE A 5 -1.15 13.79 9.41
N VAL A 6 -2.04 13.41 8.51
CA VAL A 6 -2.77 14.36 7.67
C VAL A 6 -3.76 15.15 8.53
N GLU A 7 -3.70 16.47 8.45
CA GLU A 7 -4.48 17.34 9.34
C GLU A 7 -5.86 17.69 8.79
N THR A 8 -6.00 17.78 7.46
CA THR A 8 -7.22 18.27 6.83
C THR A 8 -7.63 17.42 5.63
N GLY A 9 -8.88 17.55 5.20
CA GLY A 9 -9.40 16.92 4.01
C GLY A 9 -9.98 15.53 4.25
N GLU A 10 -10.21 14.81 3.16
CA GLU A 10 -10.83 13.49 3.15
C GLU A 10 -10.05 12.48 4.01
N PHE A 11 -8.72 12.59 3.98
CA PHE A 11 -7.86 11.65 4.70
C PHE A 11 -7.31 12.23 6.00
N ALA A 12 -7.99 13.19 6.62
CA ALA A 12 -7.59 13.71 7.94
C ALA A 12 -7.50 12.57 8.95
N GLY A 13 -6.40 12.52 9.69
CA GLY A 13 -6.11 11.47 10.66
C GLY A 13 -5.35 10.27 10.11
N TRP A 14 -5.21 10.16 8.79
CA TRP A 14 -4.43 9.10 8.16
C TRP A 14 -2.94 9.46 8.15
N ARG A 15 -2.09 8.47 7.94
CA ARG A 15 -0.63 8.63 7.85
C ARG A 15 -0.17 8.61 6.40
N ILE A 16 0.80 9.48 6.11
CA ILE A 16 1.57 9.48 4.86
C ILE A 16 3.06 9.49 5.20
N TRP A 17 3.89 9.16 4.23
CA TRP A 17 5.36 9.16 4.38
C TRP A 17 5.96 10.19 3.43
N PRO A 18 6.08 11.47 3.85
CA PRO A 18 6.51 12.55 2.96
C PRO A 18 7.96 12.42 2.49
N ASP A 19 8.77 11.65 3.21
CA ASP A 19 10.17 11.43 2.86
C ASP A 19 10.39 10.31 1.84
N ASP A 20 9.31 9.69 1.35
CA ASP A 20 9.38 8.73 0.26
C ASP A 20 9.11 9.45 -1.08
N PRO A 21 10.16 9.70 -1.91
CA PRO A 21 10.00 10.48 -3.13
C PRO A 21 9.06 9.84 -4.14
N PHE A 22 9.08 8.52 -4.25
CA PHE A 22 8.21 7.82 -5.19
C PHE A 22 6.75 7.93 -4.78
N GLU A 23 6.45 7.71 -3.52
CA GLU A 23 5.08 7.83 -3.00
C GLU A 23 4.55 9.25 -3.13
N GLN A 24 5.40 10.27 -2.99
CA GLN A 24 5.00 11.65 -3.19
C GLN A 24 4.64 11.94 -4.66
N THR A 25 5.26 11.24 -5.59
CA THR A 25 4.98 11.40 -7.02
C THR A 25 3.77 10.58 -7.46
N ALA A 26 3.75 9.29 -7.11
CA ALA A 26 2.70 8.36 -7.51
C ALA A 26 1.43 8.49 -6.65
N GLY A 27 1.59 8.85 -5.38
CA GLY A 27 0.51 8.99 -4.44
C GLY A 27 0.00 10.43 -4.29
N PRO A 28 -0.19 10.91 -3.07
CA PRO A 28 0.10 10.20 -1.83
C PRO A 28 -0.82 9.00 -1.59
N PHE A 29 -0.28 8.00 -0.93
CA PHE A 29 -1.04 6.85 -0.44
C PHE A 29 -1.18 6.98 1.08
N TYR A 30 -2.34 6.64 1.60
CA TYR A 30 -2.71 6.87 2.99
C TYR A 30 -2.91 5.56 3.72
N MET A 31 -2.56 5.53 5.00
CA MET A 31 -2.75 4.39 5.87
C MET A 31 -3.29 4.82 7.22
N ARG A 32 -4.17 4.00 7.79
CA ARG A 32 -4.59 4.11 9.19
C ARG A 32 -4.83 2.75 9.79
N ASP A 33 -4.89 2.69 11.12
CA ASP A 33 -5.36 1.50 11.83
C ASP A 33 -6.88 1.57 11.94
N GLY A 34 -7.56 0.63 11.33
CA GLY A 34 -9.01 0.53 11.38
C GLY A 34 -9.47 -0.48 12.44
N ALA A 35 -10.78 -0.56 12.64
CA ALA A 35 -11.37 -1.49 13.62
C ALA A 35 -11.11 -2.96 13.29
N GLU A 36 -10.97 -3.30 12.02
CA GLU A 36 -10.74 -4.66 11.53
C GLU A 36 -9.33 -4.90 10.99
N GLY A 37 -8.42 -3.98 11.21
CA GLY A 37 -7.04 -4.08 10.77
C GLY A 37 -6.58 -2.86 9.97
N PRO A 38 -5.37 -2.92 9.40
CA PRO A 38 -4.82 -1.81 8.61
C PRO A 38 -5.68 -1.48 7.41
N GLU A 39 -5.88 -0.20 7.18
CA GLU A 39 -6.60 0.32 6.04
C GLU A 39 -5.67 1.21 5.22
N MET A 40 -5.63 0.99 3.91
CA MET A 40 -4.88 1.80 2.96
C MET A 40 -5.85 2.34 1.92
N ALA A 41 -5.66 3.58 1.50
CA ALA A 41 -6.55 4.23 0.53
C ALA A 41 -5.89 5.39 -0.20
N PHE A 42 -6.43 5.72 -1.36
CA PHE A 42 -6.17 6.99 -2.04
C PHE A 42 -7.32 7.31 -2.99
N ARG A 43 -7.43 8.57 -3.39
CA ARG A 43 -8.42 9.01 -4.38
C ARG A 43 -7.75 9.01 -5.75
N LEU A 44 -8.37 8.32 -6.74
CA LEU A 44 -7.83 8.20 -8.08
C LEU A 44 -7.92 9.55 -8.80
N GLU A 45 -6.77 10.05 -9.20
CA GLU A 45 -6.62 11.31 -9.89
C GLU A 45 -6.25 11.08 -11.36
N ARG A 46 -6.31 12.13 -12.17
CA ARG A 46 -5.93 12.05 -13.58
C ARG A 46 -4.52 11.50 -13.79
N LYS A 47 -3.56 11.88 -12.95
CA LYS A 47 -2.16 11.41 -13.07
C LYS A 47 -2.00 9.89 -12.91
N HIS A 48 -3.00 9.22 -12.37
CA HIS A 48 -3.00 7.77 -12.15
C HIS A 48 -3.56 6.97 -13.34
N LEU A 49 -4.07 7.67 -14.37
CA LEU A 49 -4.74 7.03 -15.49
C LEU A 49 -3.76 6.66 -16.61
N ASN A 50 -4.14 5.61 -17.36
CA ASN A 50 -3.47 5.27 -18.61
C ASN A 50 -4.07 6.09 -19.78
N GLY A 51 -3.57 5.87 -20.98
CA GLY A 51 -4.05 6.57 -22.18
C GLY A 51 -5.49 6.28 -22.57
N MET A 52 -6.13 5.28 -21.96
CA MET A 52 -7.52 4.92 -22.21
C MET A 52 -8.48 5.48 -21.15
N GLY A 53 -7.97 6.26 -20.20
CA GLY A 53 -8.78 6.86 -19.14
C GLY A 53 -9.12 5.94 -17.99
N SER A 54 -8.44 4.81 -17.87
CA SER A 54 -8.58 3.86 -16.75
C SER A 54 -7.33 3.88 -15.87
N VAL A 55 -7.45 3.41 -14.64
CA VAL A 55 -6.31 3.33 -13.74
C VAL A 55 -5.15 2.57 -14.39
N HIS A 56 -3.96 3.15 -14.34
CA HIS A 56 -2.76 2.52 -14.88
C HIS A 56 -2.38 1.30 -14.02
N GLY A 57 -2.08 0.18 -14.68
CA GLY A 57 -1.66 -1.03 -13.97
C GLY A 57 -0.44 -0.81 -13.07
N GLY A 58 0.50 0.03 -13.51
CA GLY A 58 1.65 0.42 -12.69
C GLY A 58 1.26 1.17 -11.42
N CYS A 59 0.20 1.97 -11.47
CA CYS A 59 -0.34 2.65 -10.29
C CYS A 59 -0.92 1.63 -9.30
N LEU A 60 -1.71 0.68 -9.80
CA LEU A 60 -2.25 -0.40 -8.94
C LEU A 60 -1.15 -1.20 -8.28
N MET A 61 -0.09 -1.55 -9.01
CA MET A 61 1.05 -2.28 -8.45
C MET A 61 1.82 -1.46 -7.42
N SER A 62 1.96 -0.15 -7.65
CA SER A 62 2.61 0.75 -6.68
C SER A 62 1.81 0.84 -5.38
N PHE A 63 0.51 0.98 -5.49
CA PHE A 63 -0.37 0.99 -4.33
C PHE A 63 -0.40 -0.36 -3.62
N ALA A 64 -0.39 -1.46 -4.36
CA ALA A 64 -0.29 -2.80 -3.79
C ALA A 64 1.01 -2.98 -3.00
N ASP A 65 2.14 -2.51 -3.53
CA ASP A 65 3.42 -2.58 -2.84
C ASP A 65 3.39 -1.77 -1.53
N PHE A 66 2.85 -0.57 -1.56
CA PHE A 66 2.57 0.21 -0.34
C PHE A 66 1.71 -0.59 0.64
N ALA A 67 0.66 -1.24 0.15
CA ALA A 67 -0.26 -2.00 0.97
C ALA A 67 0.39 -3.23 1.61
N LEU A 68 1.36 -3.87 0.95
CA LEU A 68 2.11 -4.98 1.56
C LEU A 68 2.72 -4.55 2.90
N PHE A 69 3.36 -3.38 2.92
CA PHE A 69 3.97 -2.84 4.14
C PHE A 69 2.92 -2.40 5.16
N GLY A 70 1.83 -1.83 4.69
CA GLY A 70 0.72 -1.44 5.56
C GLY A 70 0.07 -2.64 6.25
N ILE A 71 -0.21 -3.69 5.50
CA ILE A 71 -0.81 -4.94 6.02
C ILE A 71 0.15 -5.61 7.01
N ALA A 72 1.44 -5.66 6.68
CA ALA A 72 2.46 -6.33 7.48
C ALA A 72 3.06 -5.45 8.58
N HIS A 73 2.55 -4.26 8.77
CA HIS A 73 3.10 -3.24 9.65
C HIS A 73 3.40 -3.75 11.08
N GLU A 74 2.50 -4.51 11.69
CA GLU A 74 2.74 -5.09 13.02
C GLU A 74 3.87 -6.13 12.99
N ALA A 75 3.89 -6.96 11.96
CA ALA A 75 4.93 -7.98 11.79
C ALA A 75 6.31 -7.38 11.53
N LEU A 76 6.38 -6.19 10.95
CA LEU A 76 7.63 -5.49 10.66
C LEU A 76 8.24 -4.77 11.86
N LYS A 77 7.44 -4.46 12.89
CA LYS A 77 7.90 -3.70 14.07
C LYS A 77 9.21 -4.19 14.69
N PRO A 78 9.40 -5.51 14.90
CA PRO A 78 10.64 -5.97 15.54
C PRO A 78 11.92 -5.63 14.78
N SER A 79 11.86 -5.57 13.43
CA SER A 79 13.01 -5.25 12.59
C SER A 79 13.05 -3.79 12.13
N GLY A 80 11.89 -3.13 12.13
CA GLY A 80 11.74 -1.74 11.68
C GLY A 80 11.73 -1.54 10.17
N TYR A 81 12.31 -2.46 9.38
CA TYR A 81 12.49 -2.32 7.94
C TYR A 81 12.23 -3.62 7.22
N GLY A 82 11.85 -3.47 5.96
CA GLY A 82 11.70 -4.60 5.04
C GLY A 82 11.85 -4.15 3.60
N ILE A 83 12.06 -5.12 2.73
CA ILE A 83 12.04 -4.90 1.27
C ILE A 83 11.15 -5.94 0.62
N THR A 84 10.52 -5.58 -0.47
CA THR A 84 9.74 -6.49 -1.29
C THR A 84 10.68 -7.34 -2.12
N VAL A 85 10.60 -8.67 -1.98
CA VAL A 85 11.45 -9.62 -2.73
C VAL A 85 10.67 -10.43 -3.75
N ALA A 86 9.34 -10.48 -3.65
CA ALA A 86 8.47 -11.15 -4.62
C ALA A 86 7.11 -10.48 -4.61
N PHE A 87 6.49 -10.43 -5.78
CA PHE A 87 5.17 -9.81 -5.95
C PHE A 87 4.47 -10.45 -7.14
N THR A 88 3.21 -10.85 -6.94
CA THR A 88 2.35 -11.30 -8.02
C THR A 88 1.00 -10.63 -7.93
N SER A 89 0.35 -10.43 -9.06
CA SER A 89 -0.97 -9.81 -9.09
C SER A 89 -1.79 -10.27 -10.28
N GLU A 90 -3.10 -10.21 -10.13
CA GLU A 90 -4.08 -10.38 -11.20
C GLU A 90 -4.92 -9.11 -11.29
N PHE A 91 -5.02 -8.56 -12.48
CA PHE A 91 -5.85 -7.39 -12.78
C PHE A 91 -7.27 -7.85 -13.06
N LEU A 92 -8.23 -7.39 -12.26
CA LEU A 92 -9.62 -7.90 -12.30
C LEU A 92 -10.57 -6.93 -12.98
N ALA A 93 -10.39 -5.63 -12.80
CA ALA A 93 -11.25 -4.59 -13.36
C ALA A 93 -10.50 -3.26 -13.42
N GLY A 94 -10.96 -2.37 -14.28
CA GLY A 94 -10.48 -1.00 -14.34
C GLY A 94 -11.15 -0.09 -13.31
N ALA A 95 -10.69 1.15 -13.24
CA ALA A 95 -11.29 2.18 -12.41
C ALA A 95 -11.11 3.54 -13.08
N LYS A 96 -12.02 4.46 -12.80
CA LYS A 96 -12.04 5.81 -13.39
C LYS A 96 -11.61 6.86 -12.39
N GLU A 97 -11.20 8.01 -12.91
CA GLU A 97 -10.88 9.18 -12.09
C GLU A 97 -11.99 9.44 -11.07
N GLY A 98 -11.60 9.76 -9.84
CA GLY A 98 -12.52 10.03 -8.74
C GLY A 98 -12.87 8.83 -7.88
N ALA A 99 -12.54 7.60 -8.31
CA ALA A 99 -12.82 6.42 -7.51
C ALA A 99 -12.03 6.42 -6.19
N LEU A 100 -12.64 5.95 -5.12
CA LEU A 100 -11.95 5.69 -3.88
C LEU A 100 -11.27 4.31 -3.98
N MET A 101 -9.95 4.34 -4.01
CA MET A 101 -9.14 3.15 -4.06
C MET A 101 -8.80 2.71 -2.65
N GLU A 102 -9.10 1.45 -2.33
CA GLU A 102 -8.83 0.90 -1.01
C GLU A 102 -8.12 -0.44 -1.13
N ALA A 103 -7.21 -0.71 -0.20
CA ALA A 103 -6.54 -2.00 -0.11
C ALA A 103 -6.79 -2.61 1.26
N ARG A 104 -7.08 -3.89 1.28
CA ARG A 104 -7.27 -4.70 2.49
C ARG A 104 -6.59 -6.04 2.27
N GLY A 105 -6.10 -6.62 3.35
CA GLY A 105 -5.46 -7.91 3.24
C GLY A 105 -5.06 -8.47 4.59
N GLU A 106 -4.22 -9.51 4.53
CA GLU A 106 -3.77 -10.20 5.72
C GLU A 106 -2.33 -10.67 5.57
N THR A 107 -1.63 -10.74 6.69
CA THR A 107 -0.34 -11.40 6.78
C THR A 107 -0.60 -12.91 6.92
N LEU A 108 -0.18 -13.67 5.91
CA LEU A 108 -0.38 -15.13 5.91
C LEU A 108 0.59 -15.82 6.85
N ARG A 109 1.83 -15.34 6.89
CA ARG A 109 2.86 -15.86 7.75
C ARG A 109 3.94 -14.81 7.98
N ALA A 110 4.35 -14.64 9.22
CA ALA A 110 5.45 -13.78 9.60
C ALA A 110 6.56 -14.66 10.21
N GLY A 111 7.54 -15.03 9.38
CA GLY A 111 8.70 -15.79 9.82
C GLY A 111 9.82 -14.90 10.35
N GLY A 112 10.95 -15.49 10.67
CA GLY A 112 12.13 -14.76 11.14
C GLY A 112 12.75 -13.85 10.10
N SER A 113 12.70 -14.26 8.82
CA SER A 113 13.30 -13.52 7.71
C SER A 113 12.25 -13.03 6.72
N LEU A 114 11.24 -13.83 6.39
CA LEU A 114 10.25 -13.56 5.36
C LEU A 114 8.86 -13.39 5.95
N ILE A 115 8.11 -12.45 5.36
CA ILE A 115 6.71 -12.19 5.69
C ILE A 115 5.90 -12.35 4.42
N PHE A 116 4.90 -13.20 4.46
CA PHE A 116 4.02 -13.50 3.32
C PHE A 116 2.70 -12.76 3.51
N VAL A 117 2.32 -11.95 2.51
CA VAL A 117 1.18 -11.03 2.59
C VAL A 117 0.31 -11.20 1.35
N ARG A 118 -0.99 -11.06 1.51
CA ARG A 118 -1.92 -10.97 0.37
C ARG A 118 -2.98 -9.93 0.63
N GLY A 119 -3.59 -9.46 -0.45
CA GLY A 119 -4.66 -8.48 -0.35
C GLY A 119 -5.42 -8.29 -1.65
N VAL A 120 -6.40 -7.38 -1.57
CA VAL A 120 -7.23 -6.97 -2.69
C VAL A 120 -7.33 -5.46 -2.70
N ILE A 121 -7.22 -4.86 -3.88
CA ILE A 121 -7.53 -3.45 -4.09
C ILE A 121 -8.93 -3.36 -4.68
N THR A 122 -9.76 -2.49 -4.11
CA THR A 122 -11.10 -2.18 -4.63
C THR A 122 -11.16 -0.73 -5.09
N ALA A 123 -12.00 -0.47 -6.09
CA ALA A 123 -12.37 0.87 -6.51
C ALA A 123 -13.86 1.04 -6.23
N ASP A 124 -14.23 1.94 -5.33
CA ASP A 124 -15.61 2.12 -4.87
C ASP A 124 -16.26 0.77 -4.51
N GLY A 125 -15.49 -0.10 -3.85
CA GLY A 125 -15.96 -1.41 -3.40
C GLY A 125 -15.84 -2.54 -4.44
N VAL A 126 -15.51 -2.24 -5.69
CA VAL A 126 -15.37 -3.26 -6.75
C VAL A 126 -13.93 -3.74 -6.84
N PRO A 127 -13.64 -5.05 -6.72
CA PRO A 127 -12.27 -5.57 -6.82
C PRO A 127 -11.62 -5.25 -8.16
N CYS A 128 -10.43 -4.64 -8.09
CA CYS A 128 -9.63 -4.25 -9.25
C CYS A 128 -8.34 -5.04 -9.37
N LEU A 129 -7.74 -5.41 -8.27
CA LEU A 129 -6.48 -6.12 -8.23
C LEU A 129 -6.49 -7.11 -7.07
N ASN A 130 -6.12 -8.35 -7.36
CA ASN A 130 -5.74 -9.33 -6.35
C ASN A 130 -4.21 -9.35 -6.30
N PHE A 131 -3.61 -9.34 -5.13
CA PHE A 131 -2.15 -9.32 -5.03
C PHE A 131 -1.64 -10.17 -3.88
N SER A 132 -0.43 -10.65 -4.06
CA SER A 132 0.35 -11.27 -2.99
C SER A 132 1.80 -10.87 -3.13
N GLY A 133 2.50 -10.81 -2.01
CA GLY A 133 3.90 -10.45 -2.01
C GLY A 133 4.63 -11.01 -0.79
N THR A 134 5.95 -11.02 -0.90
CA THR A 134 6.84 -11.46 0.16
C THR A 134 7.77 -10.33 0.51
N LEU A 135 7.83 -10.01 1.80
CA LEU A 135 8.76 -9.02 2.35
C LEU A 135 9.89 -9.74 3.05
N LYS A 136 11.10 -9.24 2.89
CA LYS A 136 12.25 -9.68 3.66
C LYS A 136 12.55 -8.65 4.73
N ARG A 137 12.66 -9.12 5.99
CA ARG A 137 13.09 -8.26 7.10
C ARG A 137 14.53 -7.84 6.88
N LEU A 138 14.80 -6.55 7.07
CA LEU A 138 16.16 -6.03 7.10
C LEU A 138 16.55 -5.82 8.56
N ARG A 139 17.79 -6.17 8.87
CA ARG A 139 18.35 -5.86 10.19
C ARG A 139 18.87 -4.43 10.18
N GLU A 140 18.61 -3.71 11.28
CA GLU A 140 19.24 -2.45 11.52
C GLU A 140 20.76 -2.68 11.63
N ARG A 141 21.55 -1.91 10.87
CA ARG A 141 23.01 -2.00 10.98
C ARG A 141 23.46 -1.40 12.29
N ALA A 142 24.22 -2.17 13.08
CA ALA A 142 24.84 -1.66 14.29
C ALA A 142 25.73 -0.44 13.93
N GLY A 143 25.48 0.72 14.57
CA GLY A 143 26.27 1.94 14.37
C GLY A 143 25.87 2.81 13.17
N SER A 144 24.74 2.55 12.53
CA SER A 144 24.20 3.43 11.48
C SER A 144 23.16 4.42 12.08
#